data_9905d6955b8de688170417a004b994bd
#
_entry.id   9905d6955b8de688170417a004b994bd
#
_cell.length_a   1.000
_cell.length_b   1.000
_cell.length_c   1.000
_cell.angle_alpha   90.00
_cell.angle_beta   90.00
_cell.angle_gamma   90.00
#
_symmetry.space_group_name_H-M   'P 1'
#
loop_
_entity.id
_entity.type
_entity.pdbx_description
1 polymer ?
#
loop_
_entity_poly.entity_id
_entity_poly.type
_entity_poly.pdbx_seq_one_letter_code
_entity_poly.pdbx_strand_id
1 'polypeptide(L)'
;MKRYGYRLATAALLIACVNVSAVEVEVPGLLADHTVSSVGHDFYRAFSDKWESSWKGNLTINERPSARWGSWITIIVNQSVVYQTFLFPTHRDFEKNVEIALAQTQQAIDHLQINQALLSVGDMASDEF
;
A
#
# COMPACT_ATOMS: atom_id res chain seq x y z
N MET A 1 59.74 -26.84 30.39
CA MET A 1 59.05 -26.65 30.31
C MET A 1 58.37 -25.83 29.72
N LYS A 2 57.72 -25.71 29.26
CA LYS A 2 57.13 -25.06 28.59
C LYS A 2 55.96 -24.74 28.46
N ARG A 3 55.50 -23.99 28.43
CA ARG A 3 54.53 -23.52 28.27
C ARG A 3 54.01 -23.21 27.30
N TYR A 4 53.28 -22.98 27.01
CA TYR A 4 52.62 -22.96 26.14
C TYR A 4 51.76 -22.19 26.09
N GLY A 5 52.01 -21.54 25.81
CA GLY A 5 51.29 -20.54 25.39
C GLY A 5 50.11 -20.80 24.58
N TYR A 6 49.22 -21.05 25.19
CA TYR A 6 48.10 -21.13 24.60
C TYR A 6 47.58 -19.90 24.61
N ARG A 7 47.97 -19.48 23.80
CA ARG A 7 47.32 -18.58 23.28
C ARG A 7 46.10 -19.08 22.80
N LEU A 8 45.32 -19.08 23.54
CA LEU A 8 44.02 -18.97 23.30
C LEU A 8 43.87 -17.71 22.56
N ALA A 9 44.01 -17.82 21.33
CA ALA A 9 43.36 -16.89 20.50
C ALA A 9 41.90 -17.09 20.77
N THR A 10 41.42 -16.45 21.74
CA THR A 10 40.03 -16.19 21.78
C THR A 10 39.78 -15.36 20.55
N ALA A 11 39.43 -16.05 19.52
CA ALA A 11 38.77 -15.40 18.41
C ALA A 11 37.53 -14.81 19.06
N ALA A 12 37.63 -13.57 19.45
CA ALA A 12 36.45 -12.80 19.73
C ALA A 12 35.67 -12.78 18.46
N LEU A 13 34.76 -13.72 18.37
CA LEU A 13 33.79 -13.70 17.33
C LEU A 13 32.93 -12.47 17.59
N LEU A 14 33.38 -11.37 17.06
CA LEU A 14 32.60 -10.18 16.99
C LEU A 14 31.46 -10.53 16.05
N ILE A 15 30.41 -11.06 16.65
CA ILE A 15 29.14 -11.07 15.98
C ILE A 15 28.76 -9.62 15.85
N ALA A 16 29.17 -9.04 14.75
CA ALA A 16 28.62 -7.78 14.35
C ALA A 16 27.14 -8.03 14.16
N CYS A 17 26.35 -7.71 15.17
CA CYS A 17 24.93 -7.59 14.98
C CYS A 17 24.76 -6.48 13.97
N VAL A 18 24.68 -6.87 12.71
CA VAL A 18 24.22 -5.95 11.69
C VAL A 18 22.76 -5.71 12.03
N ASN A 19 22.54 -4.62 12.73
CA ASN A 19 21.19 -4.12 12.83
C ASN A 19 20.79 -3.72 11.41
N VAL A 20 20.23 -4.68 10.71
CA VAL A 20 19.50 -4.36 9.51
C VAL A 20 18.26 -3.67 10.01
N SER A 21 18.35 -2.38 10.26
CA SER A 21 17.18 -1.57 10.33
C SER A 21 16.54 -1.71 8.95
N ALA A 22 15.40 -2.39 8.93
CA ALA A 22 14.56 -2.37 7.78
C ALA A 22 14.19 -0.90 7.57
N VAL A 23 14.92 -0.25 6.70
CA VAL A 23 14.51 1.05 6.20
C VAL A 23 13.26 0.74 5.41
N GLU A 24 12.11 1.15 5.94
CA GLU A 24 10.91 1.21 5.15
C GLU A 24 11.21 2.17 4.01
N VAL A 25 11.65 1.61 2.91
CA VAL A 25 11.73 2.36 1.68
C VAL A 25 10.29 2.56 1.27
N GLU A 26 9.77 3.75 1.49
CA GLU A 26 8.51 4.15 0.89
C GLU A 26 8.71 4.08 -0.62
N VAL A 27 8.25 2.98 -1.21
CA VAL A 27 8.23 2.86 -2.66
C VAL A 27 7.10 3.75 -3.16
N PRO A 28 7.41 4.85 -3.85
CA PRO A 28 6.37 5.73 -4.36
C PRO A 28 5.45 4.94 -5.30
N GLY A 29 4.15 5.07 -5.09
CA GLY A 29 3.17 4.38 -5.92
C GLY A 29 2.87 2.96 -5.49
N LEU A 30 3.06 2.63 -4.20
CA LEU A 30 2.78 1.30 -3.69
C LEU A 30 1.29 0.98 -3.73
N LEU A 31 0.94 -0.08 -4.42
CA LEU A 31 -0.37 -0.71 -4.38
C LEU A 31 -0.30 -1.92 -3.45
N ALA A 32 -0.94 -1.83 -2.29
CA ALA A 32 -0.91 -2.89 -1.30
C ALA A 32 -2.15 -3.79 -1.40
N ASP A 33 -1.92 -5.09 -1.39
CA ASP A 33 -2.94 -6.10 -1.47
C ASP A 33 -3.21 -6.68 -0.07
N HIS A 34 -4.38 -6.38 0.48
CA HIS A 34 -4.87 -6.96 1.72
C HIS A 34 -6.12 -7.80 1.48
N THR A 35 -6.21 -8.43 0.32
CA THR A 35 -7.30 -9.35 0.00
C THR A 35 -6.99 -10.75 0.54
N VAL A 36 -8.03 -11.50 0.89
CA VAL A 36 -7.90 -12.82 1.52
C VAL A 36 -8.67 -13.92 0.81
N SER A 37 -9.80 -13.59 0.15
CA SER A 37 -10.59 -14.58 -0.57
C SER A 37 -10.19 -14.66 -2.03
N SER A 38 -10.65 -15.71 -2.71
CA SER A 38 -10.44 -15.90 -4.14
C SER A 38 -11.01 -14.72 -4.94
N VAL A 39 -12.24 -14.32 -4.65
CA VAL A 39 -12.88 -13.20 -5.35
C VAL A 39 -12.18 -11.88 -5.06
N GLY A 40 -11.66 -11.70 -3.84
CA GLY A 40 -10.86 -10.54 -3.49
C GLY A 40 -9.55 -10.47 -4.26
N HIS A 41 -8.84 -11.59 -4.36
CA HIS A 41 -7.61 -11.66 -5.15
C HIS A 41 -7.87 -11.39 -6.64
N ASP A 42 -8.98 -11.89 -7.16
CA ASP A 42 -9.38 -11.62 -8.55
C ASP A 42 -9.65 -10.14 -8.76
N PHE A 43 -10.31 -9.49 -7.80
CA PHE A 43 -10.56 -8.06 -7.84
C PHE A 43 -9.24 -7.27 -7.83
N TYR A 44 -8.34 -7.60 -6.92
CA TYR A 44 -7.04 -6.94 -6.84
C TYR A 44 -6.28 -7.09 -8.16
N ARG A 45 -6.26 -8.29 -8.72
CA ARG A 45 -5.56 -8.55 -9.97
C ARG A 45 -6.15 -7.75 -11.13
N ALA A 46 -7.48 -7.76 -11.27
CA ALA A 46 -8.15 -7.01 -12.31
C ALA A 46 -7.94 -5.50 -12.17
N PHE A 47 -7.97 -5.01 -10.94
CA PHE A 47 -7.71 -3.61 -10.64
C PHE A 47 -6.26 -3.24 -10.96
N SER A 48 -5.30 -4.02 -10.48
CA SER A 48 -3.88 -3.73 -10.68
C SER A 48 -3.45 -3.80 -12.13
N ASP A 49 -4.03 -4.72 -12.91
CA ASP A 49 -3.73 -4.84 -14.34
C ASP A 49 -4.16 -3.61 -15.14
N LYS A 50 -5.22 -2.95 -14.70
CA LYS A 50 -5.75 -1.75 -15.37
C LYS A 50 -5.30 -0.45 -14.70
N TRP A 51 -4.64 -0.54 -13.56
CA TRP A 51 -4.21 0.64 -12.82
C TRP A 51 -2.96 1.24 -13.44
N GLU A 52 -3.13 2.34 -14.12
CA GLU A 52 -2.03 3.09 -14.72
C GLU A 52 -2.02 4.49 -14.10
N SER A 53 -1.23 4.67 -13.09
CA SER A 53 -1.12 5.97 -12.45
C SER A 53 0.33 6.33 -12.17
N SER A 54 0.66 7.57 -12.45
CA SER A 54 1.92 8.17 -12.05
C SER A 54 1.89 8.70 -10.62
N TRP A 55 0.77 8.53 -9.92
CA TRP A 55 0.63 9.00 -8.56
C TRP A 55 1.54 8.22 -7.61
N LYS A 56 2.25 8.95 -6.74
CA LYS A 56 3.29 8.40 -5.88
C LYS A 56 2.83 8.09 -4.46
N GLY A 57 1.56 8.19 -4.17
CA GLY A 57 1.02 7.89 -2.85
C GLY A 57 0.70 6.42 -2.66
N ASN A 58 0.22 6.11 -1.47
CA ASN A 58 -0.14 4.75 -1.09
C ASN A 58 -1.60 4.45 -1.41
N LEU A 59 -1.82 3.34 -2.08
CA LEU A 59 -3.14 2.81 -2.37
C LEU A 59 -3.24 1.42 -1.79
N THR A 60 -4.28 1.16 -1.03
CA THR A 60 -4.50 -0.14 -0.39
C THR A 60 -5.86 -0.69 -0.76
N ILE A 61 -5.91 -1.95 -1.12
CA ILE A 61 -7.17 -2.67 -1.33
C ILE A 61 -7.34 -3.65 -0.17
N ASN A 62 -8.32 -3.36 0.69
CA ASN A 62 -8.68 -4.20 1.82
C ASN A 62 -9.89 -5.04 1.51
N GLU A 63 -9.89 -6.25 2.03
CA GLU A 63 -11.04 -7.12 1.97
C GLU A 63 -11.51 -7.50 3.37
N ARG A 64 -12.82 -7.45 3.56
CA ARG A 64 -13.48 -7.95 4.76
C ARG A 64 -14.45 -9.05 4.33
N PRO A 65 -14.05 -10.30 4.43
CA PRO A 65 -14.92 -11.39 4.00
C PRO A 65 -16.11 -11.57 4.94
N SER A 66 -17.26 -11.85 4.34
CA SER A 66 -18.46 -12.25 5.04
C SER A 66 -18.54 -13.78 5.01
N ALA A 67 -19.03 -14.38 6.08
CA ALA A 67 -19.06 -15.84 6.20
C ALA A 67 -19.96 -16.53 5.17
N ARG A 68 -20.91 -15.84 4.57
CA ARG A 68 -21.94 -16.46 3.74
C ARG A 68 -22.19 -15.82 2.38
N TRP A 69 -21.88 -14.53 2.22
CA TRP A 69 -22.47 -13.76 1.13
C TRP A 69 -21.48 -13.13 0.17
N GLY A 70 -20.21 -13.20 0.45
CA GLY A 70 -19.17 -12.57 -0.34
C GLY A 70 -18.27 -11.70 0.52
N SER A 71 -17.74 -10.63 -0.06
CA SER A 71 -16.73 -9.82 0.59
C SER A 71 -16.94 -8.33 0.36
N TRP A 72 -16.69 -7.54 1.39
CA TRP A 72 -16.58 -6.10 1.26
C TRP A 72 -15.17 -5.75 0.80
N ILE A 73 -15.07 -5.01 -0.28
CA ILE A 73 -13.82 -4.46 -0.76
C ILE A 73 -13.80 -2.97 -0.49
N THR A 74 -12.70 -2.50 0.09
CA THR A 74 -12.51 -1.09 0.42
C THR A 74 -11.20 -0.63 -0.19
N ILE A 75 -11.22 0.46 -0.94
CA ILE A 75 -10.03 1.07 -1.51
C ILE A 75 -9.69 2.30 -0.68
N ILE A 76 -8.45 2.36 -0.20
CA ILE A 76 -7.96 3.39 0.69
C ILE A 76 -6.80 4.12 0.01
N VAL A 77 -6.91 5.43 -0.04
CA VAL A 77 -5.86 6.32 -0.58
C VAL A 77 -5.42 7.24 0.54
N ASN A 78 -4.14 7.16 0.93
CA ASN A 78 -3.60 7.98 2.03
C ASN A 78 -4.48 7.97 3.27
N GLN A 79 -4.91 6.78 3.72
CA GLN A 79 -5.73 6.57 4.91
C GLN A 79 -7.20 7.03 4.77
N SER A 80 -7.61 7.46 3.58
CA SER A 80 -9.00 7.82 3.31
C SER A 80 -9.67 6.79 2.43
N VAL A 81 -10.86 6.36 2.81
CA VAL A 81 -11.66 5.44 2.01
C VAL A 81 -12.23 6.19 0.81
N VAL A 82 -11.90 5.74 -0.39
CA VAL A 82 -12.33 6.38 -1.64
C VAL A 82 -13.38 5.58 -2.38
N TYR A 83 -13.45 4.29 -2.14
CA TYR A 83 -14.41 3.41 -2.77
C TYR A 83 -14.68 2.20 -1.90
N GLN A 84 -15.91 1.74 -1.90
CA GLN A 84 -16.32 0.54 -1.20
C GLN A 84 -17.38 -0.18 -2.01
N THR A 85 -17.22 -1.49 -2.17
CA THR A 85 -18.18 -2.32 -2.87
C THR A 85 -18.28 -3.69 -2.24
N PHE A 86 -19.37 -4.38 -2.55
CA PHE A 86 -19.57 -5.75 -2.13
C PHE A 86 -19.38 -6.69 -3.33
N LEU A 87 -18.54 -7.69 -3.17
CA LEU A 87 -18.30 -8.68 -4.20
C LEU A 87 -19.02 -9.97 -3.87
N PHE A 88 -19.81 -10.46 -4.82
CA PHE A 88 -20.48 -11.75 -4.70
C PHE A 88 -19.54 -12.89 -5.15
N PRO A 89 -19.61 -14.06 -4.53
CA PRO A 89 -18.79 -15.21 -4.94
C PRO A 89 -19.03 -15.65 -6.38
N THR A 90 -20.20 -15.31 -6.93
CA THR A 90 -20.61 -15.64 -8.31
C THR A 90 -20.01 -14.70 -9.36
N HIS A 91 -19.15 -13.77 -8.97
CA HIS A 91 -18.57 -12.73 -9.86
C HIS A 91 -19.61 -11.86 -10.57
N ARG A 92 -20.80 -11.71 -9.95
CA ARG A 92 -21.85 -10.87 -10.48
C ARG A 92 -21.38 -9.41 -10.47
N ASP A 93 -21.52 -8.73 -11.60
CA ASP A 93 -21.12 -7.34 -11.77
C ASP A 93 -19.64 -7.06 -11.47
N PHE A 94 -18.81 -8.09 -11.48
CA PHE A 94 -17.39 -8.00 -11.13
C PHE A 94 -16.64 -6.97 -11.99
N GLU A 95 -16.75 -7.09 -13.31
CA GLU A 95 -16.08 -6.17 -14.24
C GLU A 95 -16.54 -4.73 -14.06
N LYS A 96 -17.84 -4.55 -13.88
CA LYS A 96 -18.42 -3.23 -13.65
C LYS A 96 -17.88 -2.60 -12.36
N ASN A 97 -17.78 -3.40 -11.29
CA ASN A 97 -17.25 -2.92 -10.02
C ASN A 97 -15.78 -2.52 -10.13
N VAL A 98 -14.98 -3.27 -10.90
CA VAL A 98 -13.58 -2.93 -11.14
C VAL A 98 -13.48 -1.59 -11.89
N GLU A 99 -14.28 -1.40 -12.92
CA GLU A 99 -14.27 -0.16 -13.71
C GLU A 99 -14.69 1.06 -12.89
N ILE A 100 -15.74 0.92 -12.09
CA ILE A 100 -16.18 1.99 -11.20
C ILE A 100 -15.10 2.29 -10.15
N ALA A 101 -14.50 1.25 -9.59
CA ALA A 101 -13.42 1.40 -8.62
C ALA A 101 -12.24 2.19 -9.20
N LEU A 102 -11.83 1.85 -10.41
CA LEU A 102 -10.74 2.55 -11.10
C LEU A 102 -11.08 4.02 -11.31
N ALA A 103 -12.28 4.31 -11.81
CA ALA A 103 -12.73 5.67 -12.09
C ALA A 103 -12.82 6.51 -10.79
N GLN A 104 -13.42 5.97 -9.74
CA GLN A 104 -13.55 6.69 -8.47
C GLN A 104 -12.22 6.90 -7.77
N THR A 105 -11.33 5.93 -7.84
CA THR A 105 -9.99 6.06 -7.26
C THR A 105 -9.19 7.13 -7.99
N GLN A 106 -9.24 7.15 -9.30
CA GLN A 106 -8.56 8.18 -10.09
C GLN A 106 -9.12 9.57 -9.79
N GLN A 107 -10.43 9.69 -9.71
CA GLN A 107 -11.08 10.95 -9.36
C GLN A 107 -10.67 11.44 -7.97
N ALA A 108 -10.61 10.56 -7.01
CA ALA A 108 -10.18 10.91 -5.65
C ALA A 108 -8.74 11.39 -5.62
N ILE A 109 -7.85 10.75 -6.37
CA ILE A 109 -6.45 11.15 -6.48
C ILE A 109 -6.33 12.53 -7.14
N ASP A 110 -7.07 12.76 -8.19
CA ASP A 110 -7.09 14.05 -8.88
C ASP A 110 -7.52 15.18 -7.92
N HIS A 111 -8.55 14.93 -7.12
CA HIS A 111 -8.99 15.88 -6.09
C HIS A 111 -7.91 16.14 -5.03
N LEU A 112 -7.21 15.10 -4.59
CA LEU A 112 -6.12 15.26 -3.62
C LEU A 112 -4.99 16.11 -4.20
N GLN A 113 -4.62 15.90 -5.44
CA GLN A 113 -3.56 16.65 -6.11
C GLN A 113 -3.96 18.12 -6.26
N ILE A 114 -5.19 18.39 -6.63
CA ILE A 114 -5.71 19.77 -6.75
C ILE A 114 -5.70 20.46 -5.38
N ASN A 115 -6.17 19.78 -4.33
CA ASN A 115 -6.20 20.35 -2.99
C ASN A 115 -4.80 20.64 -2.48
N GLN A 116 -3.84 19.77 -2.71
CA GLN A 116 -2.45 19.99 -2.34
C GLN A 116 -1.85 21.19 -3.07
N ALA A 117 -2.16 21.34 -4.35
CA ALA A 117 -1.71 22.48 -5.13
C ALA A 117 -2.31 23.79 -4.62
N LEU A 118 -3.60 23.79 -4.26
CA LEU A 118 -4.27 24.96 -3.71
C LEU A 118 -3.72 25.34 -2.33
N LEU A 119 -3.43 24.38 -1.48
CA LEU A 119 -2.83 24.63 -0.17
C LEU A 119 -1.43 25.22 -0.30
N SER A 120 -0.61 24.76 -1.22
CA SER A 120 0.72 25.29 -1.45
C SER A 120 0.68 26.73 -1.98
N VAL A 121 -0.29 27.07 -2.82
CA VAL A 121 -0.50 28.43 -3.30
C VAL A 121 -1.01 29.34 -2.17
N GLY A 122 -1.90 28.82 -1.32
CA GLY A 122 -2.40 29.55 -0.16
C GLY A 122 -1.30 29.91 0.83
N ASP A 123 -0.38 28.98 1.10
CA ASP A 123 0.77 29.21 1.97
C ASP A 123 1.73 30.27 1.39
N MET A 124 1.93 30.26 0.09
CA MET A 124 2.76 31.26 -0.57
C MET A 124 2.13 32.66 -0.53
N ALA A 125 0.81 32.74 -0.60
CA ALA A 125 0.10 34.04 -0.52
C ALA A 125 0.10 34.59 0.88
N SER A 126 0.18 33.80 1.93
CA SER A 126 0.20 34.27 3.31
C SER A 126 1.57 34.82 3.74
N ASP A 127 2.63 34.46 3.04
CA ASP A 127 3.98 34.96 3.36
C ASP A 127 4.27 36.35 2.80
N GLU A 128 3.36 36.96 2.04
CA GLU A 128 3.53 38.26 1.45
C GLU A 128 3.00 39.42 2.32
N PHE A 129 2.59 39.11 3.54
CA PHE A 129 2.10 40.16 4.45
C PHE A 129 2.91 40.22 5.73
#